data_1e6a1f25972d0260b87938e96852825e
#
_entry.id   1e6a1f25972d0260b87938e96852825e
#
_cell.length_a   1.000
_cell.length_b   1.000
_cell.length_c   1.000
_cell.angle_alpha   90.00
_cell.angle_beta   90.00
_cell.angle_gamma   90.00
#
_symmetry.space_group_name_H-M   'P 1'
#
loop_
_entity.id
_entity.type
_entity.pdbx_description
1 polymer ?
#
loop_
_entity_poly.entity_id
_entity_poly.type
_entity_poly.pdbx_seq_one_letter_code
_entity_poly.pdbx_strand_id
1 'polypeptide(L)'
;MLANIYLHVLDRELAARGLGELVRYADDGVVLCRSAAQARAALDAVEEILGSLGLRLHPGKTKVVDLREGREGLDFLGCHFRARMSGRLWEQKRIVRYYLHRWPSQRAMKRLRDKVHARTGRNRVGADIREVIAELNPVLRGWGNYFRTGNAADKFRQADDYVVWRLRRLMIKKRGRNLRAGQAGAWTEDWFNGHGLYRLRGTIRYPRAA
;
A
#
# COMPACT_ATOMS: atom_id res chain seq x y z
N MET A 1 22.21 -6.43 -0.31
CA MET A 1 23.01 -7.50 0.32
C MET A 1 23.93 -6.95 1.38
N LEU A 2 24.81 -5.98 1.10
CA LEU A 2 25.72 -5.36 2.08
C LEU A 2 25.02 -4.77 3.31
N ALA A 3 23.90 -4.05 3.13
CA ALA A 3 23.12 -3.50 4.23
C ALA A 3 22.63 -4.59 5.24
N ASN A 4 22.31 -5.78 4.77
CA ASN A 4 21.88 -6.86 5.65
C ASN A 4 23.04 -7.44 6.47
N ILE A 5 24.23 -7.51 5.89
CA ILE A 5 25.43 -7.96 6.62
C ILE A 5 25.79 -6.91 7.69
N TYR A 6 25.78 -5.64 7.31
CA TYR A 6 26.17 -4.54 8.19
C TYR A 6 25.19 -4.37 9.37
N LEU A 7 23.88 -4.45 9.09
CA LEU A 7 22.83 -4.31 10.11
C LEU A 7 22.51 -5.62 10.86
N HIS A 8 23.21 -6.72 10.58
CA HIS A 8 23.06 -7.97 11.34
C HIS A 8 23.42 -7.80 12.82
N VAL A 9 24.34 -6.90 13.12
CA VAL A 9 24.70 -6.54 14.50
C VAL A 9 23.46 -6.00 15.24
N LEU A 10 22.70 -5.10 14.60
CA LEU A 10 21.44 -4.57 15.16
C LEU A 10 20.43 -5.70 15.44
N ASP A 11 20.26 -6.64 14.49
CA ASP A 11 19.33 -7.76 14.65
C ASP A 11 19.69 -8.61 15.87
N ARG A 12 20.96 -8.93 16.05
CA ARG A 12 21.46 -9.76 17.17
C ARG A 12 21.40 -9.06 18.52
N GLU A 13 21.87 -7.82 18.58
CA GLU A 13 21.94 -7.10 19.85
C GLU A 13 20.55 -6.73 20.37
N LEU A 14 19.66 -6.30 19.51
CA LEU A 14 18.29 -5.97 19.92
C LEU A 14 17.53 -7.21 20.41
N ALA A 15 17.72 -8.36 19.74
CA ALA A 15 17.17 -9.65 20.18
C ALA A 15 17.75 -10.08 21.53
N ALA A 16 19.06 -9.94 21.75
CA ALA A 16 19.71 -10.29 23.01
C ALA A 16 19.23 -9.44 24.18
N ARG A 17 18.92 -8.16 23.95
CA ARG A 17 18.38 -7.25 24.97
C ARG A 17 16.90 -7.50 25.29
N GLY A 18 16.17 -8.29 24.50
CA GLY A 18 14.76 -8.62 24.73
C GLY A 18 13.79 -7.42 24.64
N LEU A 19 14.19 -6.36 23.94
CA LEU A 19 13.47 -5.09 23.88
C LEU A 19 12.34 -5.04 22.84
N GLY A 20 11.94 -6.19 22.29
CA GLY A 20 10.87 -6.31 21.32
C GLY A 20 11.26 -7.21 20.17
N GLU A 21 10.38 -7.33 19.18
CA GLU A 21 10.62 -8.11 17.97
C GLU A 21 10.93 -7.17 16.82
N LEU A 22 12.15 -7.25 16.27
CA LEU A 22 12.55 -6.46 15.10
C LEU A 22 12.12 -7.15 13.81
N VAL A 23 11.33 -6.46 13.02
CA VAL A 23 11.00 -6.82 11.63
C VAL A 23 11.72 -5.84 10.71
N ARG A 24 12.73 -6.30 9.97
CA ARG A 24 13.57 -5.46 9.13
C ARG A 24 13.56 -5.92 7.66
N TYR A 25 13.55 -4.95 6.76
CA TYR A 25 13.75 -5.15 5.33
C TYR A 25 14.76 -4.11 4.83
N ALA A 26 15.97 -4.54 4.55
CA ALA A 26 17.12 -3.70 4.24
C ALA A 26 17.38 -2.68 5.36
N ASP A 27 17.19 -1.39 5.11
CA ASP A 27 17.34 -0.27 6.05
C ASP A 27 16.02 0.14 6.74
N ASP A 28 14.88 -0.31 6.22
CA ASP A 28 13.57 -0.08 6.85
C ASP A 28 13.32 -1.12 7.96
N GLY A 29 12.98 -0.68 9.18
CA GLY A 29 12.70 -1.56 10.31
C GLY A 29 11.53 -1.09 11.17
N VAL A 30 10.86 -2.04 11.82
CA VAL A 30 9.83 -1.82 12.84
C VAL A 30 10.14 -2.73 14.02
N VAL A 31 10.16 -2.16 15.24
CA VAL A 31 10.29 -2.94 16.49
C VAL A 31 8.91 -3.05 17.13
N LEU A 32 8.43 -4.28 17.30
CA LEU A 32 7.15 -4.57 17.91
C LEU A 32 7.33 -4.68 19.43
N CYS A 33 6.71 -3.77 20.18
CA CYS A 33 6.82 -3.67 21.63
C CYS A 33 5.47 -3.85 22.31
N ARG A 34 5.47 -4.37 23.54
CA ARG A 34 4.25 -4.61 24.34
C ARG A 34 3.80 -3.38 25.13
N SER A 35 4.70 -2.43 25.38
CA SER A 35 4.44 -1.22 26.17
C SER A 35 5.17 0.00 25.61
N ALA A 36 4.69 1.19 25.95
CA ALA A 36 5.35 2.44 25.58
C ALA A 36 6.76 2.57 26.21
N ALA A 37 6.94 2.06 27.44
CA ALA A 37 8.25 2.05 28.10
C ALA A 37 9.24 1.17 27.32
N GLN A 38 8.82 -0.05 26.93
CA GLN A 38 9.64 -0.94 26.11
C GLN A 38 9.95 -0.31 24.74
N ALA A 39 9.00 0.39 24.11
CA ALA A 39 9.24 1.04 22.83
C ALA A 39 10.26 2.18 22.91
N ARG A 40 10.29 2.93 24.01
CA ARG A 40 11.32 3.95 24.26
C ARG A 40 12.67 3.32 24.49
N ALA A 41 12.76 2.32 25.38
CA ALA A 41 14.00 1.59 25.62
C ALA A 41 14.55 0.91 24.35
N ALA A 42 13.67 0.39 23.49
CA ALA A 42 14.06 -0.15 22.18
C ALA A 42 14.61 0.93 21.25
N LEU A 43 14.00 2.12 21.24
CA LEU A 43 14.50 3.24 20.45
C LEU A 43 15.90 3.68 20.90
N ASP A 44 16.10 3.86 22.20
CA ASP A 44 17.39 4.24 22.79
C ASP A 44 18.46 3.18 22.46
N ALA A 45 18.12 1.90 22.57
CA ALA A 45 19.04 0.80 22.22
C ALA A 45 19.38 0.78 20.72
N VAL A 46 18.40 1.03 19.84
CA VAL A 46 18.64 1.12 18.38
C VAL A 46 19.56 2.29 18.06
N GLU A 47 19.39 3.45 18.70
CA GLU A 47 20.26 4.62 18.52
C GLU A 47 21.69 4.33 18.98
N GLU A 48 21.86 3.69 20.13
CA GLU A 48 23.18 3.28 20.67
C GLU A 48 23.89 2.31 19.71
N ILE A 49 23.19 1.22 19.28
CA ILE A 49 23.77 0.20 18.40
C ILE A 49 24.12 0.80 17.03
N LEU A 50 23.25 1.61 16.44
CA LEU A 50 23.54 2.27 15.18
C LEU A 50 24.68 3.28 15.32
N GLY A 51 24.75 4.00 16.44
CA GLY A 51 25.85 4.91 16.76
C GLY A 51 27.21 4.21 16.79
N SER A 52 27.30 3.01 17.38
CA SER A 52 28.54 2.19 17.36
C SER A 52 28.95 1.75 15.96
N LEU A 53 28.00 1.68 15.02
CA LEU A 53 28.22 1.39 13.60
C LEU A 53 28.49 2.65 12.76
N GLY A 54 28.54 3.83 13.36
CA GLY A 54 28.68 5.10 12.63
C GLY A 54 27.42 5.52 11.88
N LEU A 55 26.27 4.92 12.20
CA LEU A 55 24.98 5.22 11.58
C LEU A 55 24.11 6.08 12.50
N ARG A 56 23.11 6.75 11.92
CA ARG A 56 22.15 7.57 12.68
C ARG A 56 20.73 7.32 12.18
N LEU A 57 19.77 7.31 13.11
CA LEU A 57 18.36 7.32 12.78
C LEU A 57 17.97 8.65 12.13
N HIS A 58 17.09 8.58 11.15
CA HIS A 58 16.55 9.79 10.53
C HIS A 58 15.41 10.35 11.39
N PRO A 59 15.57 11.54 12.05
CA PRO A 59 14.60 12.03 13.04
C PRO A 59 13.19 12.22 12.49
N GLY A 60 13.05 12.64 11.24
CA GLY A 60 11.74 12.84 10.59
C GLY A 60 11.03 11.55 10.13
N LYS A 61 11.72 10.39 10.15
CA LYS A 61 11.16 9.10 9.73
C LYS A 61 10.98 8.13 10.89
N THR A 62 11.74 8.29 11.95
CA THR A 62 11.68 7.44 13.15
C THR A 62 10.61 7.96 14.10
N LYS A 63 9.70 7.08 14.53
CA LYS A 63 8.59 7.45 15.45
C LYS A 63 8.19 6.24 16.29
N VAL A 64 7.82 6.51 17.53
CA VAL A 64 7.07 5.58 18.37
C VAL A 64 5.59 5.78 18.08
N VAL A 65 4.87 4.68 17.82
CA VAL A 65 3.46 4.69 17.39
C VAL A 65 2.62 3.80 18.30
N ASP A 66 1.50 4.29 18.80
CA ASP A 66 0.54 3.51 19.59
C ASP A 66 -0.56 2.93 18.68
N LEU A 67 -0.47 1.63 18.37
CA LEU A 67 -1.46 0.93 17.55
C LEU A 67 -2.71 0.48 18.30
N ARG A 68 -2.74 0.59 19.63
CA ARG A 68 -3.88 0.12 20.44
C ARG A 68 -5.14 0.89 20.08
N GLU A 69 -6.24 0.16 20.00
CA GLU A 69 -7.58 0.71 19.73
C GLU A 69 -7.67 1.56 18.44
N GLY A 70 -6.69 1.45 17.57
CA GLY A 70 -6.64 2.23 16.34
C GLY A 70 -6.36 3.72 16.54
N ARG A 71 -5.71 4.09 17.63
CA ARG A 71 -5.29 5.48 17.90
C ARG A 71 -4.44 6.02 16.79
N GLU A 72 -3.39 5.29 16.46
CA GLU A 72 -2.46 5.65 15.41
C GLU A 72 -2.32 4.55 14.36
N GLY A 73 -1.55 4.82 13.33
CA GLY A 73 -1.17 3.86 12.30
C GLY A 73 0.24 4.15 11.83
N LEU A 74 0.85 3.16 11.19
CA LEU A 74 2.20 3.27 10.63
C LEU A 74 2.22 2.84 9.17
N ASP A 75 3.11 3.46 8.41
CA ASP A 75 3.44 3.04 7.04
C ASP A 75 4.74 2.23 7.06
N PHE A 76 4.68 0.98 6.59
CA PHE A 76 5.84 0.12 6.44
C PHE A 76 5.76 -0.66 5.14
N LEU A 77 6.83 -0.69 4.36
CA LEU A 77 6.93 -1.36 3.06
C LEU A 77 5.75 -1.05 2.11
N GLY A 78 5.32 0.21 2.07
CA GLY A 78 4.23 0.65 1.19
C GLY A 78 2.83 0.28 1.69
N CYS A 79 2.70 -0.45 2.79
CA CYS A 79 1.45 -0.73 3.47
C CYS A 79 1.22 0.25 4.63
N HIS A 80 -0.02 0.63 4.84
CA HIS A 80 -0.49 1.28 6.07
C HIS A 80 -1.07 0.23 7.00
N PHE A 81 -0.59 0.22 8.24
CA PHE A 81 -1.04 -0.67 9.31
C PHE A 81 -1.79 0.14 10.36
N ARG A 82 -2.97 -0.31 10.73
CA ARG A 82 -3.77 0.30 11.81
C ARG A 82 -4.72 -0.73 12.41
N ALA A 83 -4.90 -0.71 13.72
CA ALA A 83 -5.92 -1.52 14.36
C ALA A 83 -7.31 -0.96 14.04
N ARG A 84 -8.26 -1.84 13.75
CA ARG A 84 -9.66 -1.49 13.53
C ARG A 84 -10.57 -2.41 14.33
N MET A 85 -11.60 -1.82 14.92
CA MET A 85 -12.65 -2.56 15.61
C MET A 85 -13.42 -3.43 14.61
N SER A 86 -13.74 -4.65 15.00
CA SER A 86 -14.59 -5.54 14.21
C SER A 86 -16.04 -5.10 14.32
N GLY A 87 -16.58 -4.47 13.26
CA GLY A 87 -18.00 -4.12 13.17
C GLY A 87 -18.89 -5.33 13.34
N ARG A 88 -18.58 -6.44 12.68
CA ARG A 88 -19.36 -7.69 12.75
C ARG A 88 -19.48 -8.26 14.18
N LEU A 89 -18.40 -8.28 14.95
CA LEU A 89 -18.45 -8.75 16.33
C LEU A 89 -19.25 -7.80 17.24
N TRP A 90 -19.13 -6.50 17.00
CA TRP A 90 -19.92 -5.51 17.71
C TRP A 90 -21.41 -5.61 17.36
N GLU A 91 -21.77 -5.68 16.11
CA GLU A 91 -23.16 -5.76 15.65
C GLU A 91 -23.85 -7.04 16.15
N GLN A 92 -23.17 -8.21 16.02
CA GLN A 92 -23.75 -9.51 16.33
C GLN A 92 -23.67 -9.89 17.82
N LYS A 93 -22.60 -9.50 18.51
CA LYS A 93 -22.28 -10.00 19.86
C LYS A 93 -21.99 -8.90 20.88
N ARG A 94 -21.99 -7.63 20.48
CA ARG A 94 -21.60 -6.48 21.31
C ARG A 94 -20.18 -6.63 21.89
N ILE A 95 -19.30 -7.36 21.22
CA ILE A 95 -17.91 -7.58 21.65
C ILE A 95 -17.03 -6.55 20.95
N VAL A 96 -16.32 -5.74 21.73
CA VAL A 96 -15.29 -4.83 21.23
C VAL A 96 -13.99 -5.61 21.04
N ARG A 97 -13.59 -5.80 19.79
CA ARG A 97 -12.33 -6.47 19.45
C ARG A 97 -11.65 -5.76 18.29
N TYR A 98 -10.37 -5.45 18.45
CA TYR A 98 -9.56 -4.81 17.45
C TYR A 98 -8.69 -5.83 16.74
N TYR A 99 -8.54 -5.64 15.40
CA TYR A 99 -7.66 -6.44 14.54
C TYR A 99 -6.74 -5.50 13.79
N LEU A 100 -5.49 -5.90 13.65
CA LEU A 100 -4.54 -5.17 12.82
C LEU A 100 -4.91 -5.36 11.34
N HIS A 101 -5.30 -4.28 10.70
CA HIS A 101 -5.56 -4.22 9.27
C HIS A 101 -4.34 -3.67 8.55
N ARG A 102 -4.15 -4.10 7.31
CA ARG A 102 -3.15 -3.52 6.40
C ARG A 102 -3.76 -3.25 5.03
N TRP A 103 -3.43 -2.13 4.45
CA TRP A 103 -3.85 -1.73 3.09
C TRP A 103 -2.78 -0.87 2.44
N PRO A 104 -2.83 -0.59 1.10
CA PRO A 104 -1.89 0.29 0.43
C PRO A 104 -1.83 1.67 1.10
N SER A 105 -0.61 2.12 1.42
CA SER A 105 -0.41 3.46 1.98
C SER A 105 -0.77 4.57 0.98
N GLN A 106 -0.97 5.80 1.47
CA GLN A 106 -1.21 6.97 0.62
C GLN A 106 -0.10 7.13 -0.44
N ARG A 107 1.14 6.89 -0.06
CA ARG A 107 2.30 6.95 -0.95
C ARG A 107 2.24 5.87 -2.03
N ALA A 108 1.82 4.64 -1.68
CA ALA A 108 1.64 3.56 -2.64
C ALA A 108 0.51 3.86 -3.64
N MET A 109 -0.62 4.41 -3.16
CA MET A 109 -1.73 4.86 -4.00
C MET A 109 -1.30 5.99 -4.96
N LYS A 110 -0.55 6.96 -4.46
CA LYS A 110 -0.01 8.05 -5.30
C LYS A 110 0.88 7.50 -6.40
N ARG A 111 1.85 6.63 -6.06
CA ARG A 111 2.74 6.00 -7.04
C ARG A 111 1.98 5.23 -8.13
N LEU A 112 0.91 4.51 -7.77
CA LEU A 112 0.06 3.85 -8.77
C LEU A 112 -0.60 4.87 -9.68
N ARG A 113 -1.20 5.93 -9.12
CA ARG A 113 -1.85 6.99 -9.90
C ARG A 113 -0.88 7.67 -10.85
N ASP A 114 0.34 7.95 -10.40
CA ASP A 114 1.39 8.56 -11.23
C ASP A 114 1.77 7.64 -12.41
N LYS A 115 1.91 6.32 -12.18
CA LYS A 115 2.17 5.33 -13.22
C LYS A 115 1.03 5.23 -14.25
N VAL A 116 -0.22 5.24 -13.79
CA VAL A 116 -1.41 5.24 -14.65
C VAL A 116 -1.50 6.55 -15.43
N HIS A 117 -1.24 7.69 -14.76
CA HIS A 117 -1.25 9.00 -15.40
C HIS A 117 -0.24 9.09 -16.56
N ALA A 118 0.98 8.61 -16.35
CA ALA A 118 2.02 8.61 -17.38
C ALA A 118 1.61 7.84 -18.64
N ARG A 119 0.89 6.70 -18.47
CA ARG A 119 0.44 5.85 -19.58
C ARG A 119 -0.87 6.29 -20.23
N THR A 120 -1.57 7.24 -19.63
CA THR A 120 -2.86 7.78 -20.12
C THR A 120 -2.78 9.29 -20.33
N GLY A 121 -1.59 9.79 -20.59
CA GLY A 121 -1.32 11.20 -20.84
C GLY A 121 -1.80 11.68 -22.21
N ARG A 122 -1.69 13.00 -22.48
CA ARG A 122 -2.07 13.62 -23.74
C ARG A 122 -1.27 13.08 -24.94
N ASN A 123 -0.04 12.68 -24.70
CA ASN A 123 0.84 12.04 -25.70
C ASN A 123 0.37 10.67 -26.18
N ARG A 124 -0.63 10.07 -25.51
CA ARG A 124 -1.22 8.76 -25.88
C ARG A 124 -2.52 8.85 -26.65
N VAL A 125 -2.95 10.04 -27.04
CA VAL A 125 -4.23 10.25 -27.77
C VAL A 125 -4.24 9.53 -29.13
N GLY A 126 -3.11 9.39 -29.81
CA GLY A 126 -3.00 8.65 -31.08
C GLY A 126 -3.00 7.13 -30.94
N ALA A 127 -2.63 6.59 -29.78
CA ALA A 127 -2.50 5.14 -29.58
C ALA A 127 -3.86 4.41 -29.57
N ASP A 128 -3.87 3.13 -29.96
CA ASP A 128 -5.05 2.28 -29.80
C ASP A 128 -5.33 2.05 -28.30
N ILE A 129 -6.61 2.01 -27.95
CA ILE A 129 -7.03 1.82 -26.55
C ILE A 129 -6.59 0.46 -25.99
N ARG A 130 -6.54 -0.57 -26.85
CA ARG A 130 -6.07 -1.91 -26.48
C ARG A 130 -4.59 -1.93 -26.16
N GLU A 131 -3.78 -1.17 -26.89
CA GLU A 131 -2.34 -0.98 -26.59
C GLU A 131 -2.14 -0.29 -25.23
N VAL A 132 -2.89 0.80 -24.99
CA VAL A 132 -2.84 1.51 -23.70
C VAL A 132 -3.23 0.58 -22.54
N ILE A 133 -4.27 -0.23 -22.71
CA ILE A 133 -4.72 -1.22 -21.73
C ILE A 133 -3.64 -2.29 -21.52
N ALA A 134 -3.03 -2.80 -22.59
CA ALA A 134 -1.97 -3.79 -22.51
C ALA A 134 -0.74 -3.28 -21.71
N GLU A 135 -0.39 -2.00 -21.86
CA GLU A 135 0.68 -1.36 -21.07
C GLU A 135 0.31 -1.10 -19.61
N LEU A 136 -0.98 -0.90 -19.30
CA LEU A 136 -1.47 -0.71 -17.93
C LEU A 136 -1.55 -2.01 -17.14
N ASN A 137 -1.94 -3.10 -17.79
CA ASN A 137 -2.20 -4.38 -17.13
C ASN A 137 -1.01 -4.92 -16.30
N PRO A 138 0.24 -4.91 -16.76
CA PRO A 138 1.39 -5.35 -15.95
C PRO A 138 1.55 -4.52 -14.67
N VAL A 139 1.30 -3.20 -14.75
CA VAL A 139 1.38 -2.29 -13.59
C VAL A 139 0.28 -2.63 -12.59
N LEU A 140 -0.95 -2.82 -13.06
CA LEU A 140 -2.10 -3.15 -12.22
C LEU A 140 -1.94 -4.53 -11.59
N ARG A 141 -1.53 -5.54 -12.35
CA ARG A 141 -1.27 -6.90 -11.85
C ARG A 141 -0.16 -6.93 -10.80
N GLY A 142 0.97 -6.29 -11.08
CA GLY A 142 2.09 -6.23 -10.14
C GLY A 142 1.70 -5.55 -8.83
N TRP A 143 1.01 -4.41 -8.91
CA TRP A 143 0.53 -3.68 -7.75
C TRP A 143 -0.55 -4.49 -7.00
N GLY A 144 -1.53 -5.04 -7.71
CA GLY A 144 -2.58 -5.87 -7.13
C GLY A 144 -2.03 -7.11 -6.42
N ASN A 145 -1.11 -7.83 -7.04
CA ASN A 145 -0.48 -9.01 -6.44
C ASN A 145 0.26 -8.70 -5.13
N TYR A 146 0.89 -7.54 -5.04
CA TYR A 146 1.59 -7.12 -3.82
C TYR A 146 0.62 -6.85 -2.65
N PHE A 147 -0.53 -6.21 -2.93
CA PHE A 147 -1.45 -5.77 -1.88
C PHE A 147 -2.66 -6.70 -1.64
N ARG A 148 -2.89 -7.70 -2.49
CA ARG A 148 -4.09 -8.56 -2.44
C ARG A 148 -4.27 -9.37 -1.17
N THR A 149 -3.23 -9.53 -0.35
CA THR A 149 -3.27 -10.29 0.90
C THR A 149 -3.67 -9.45 2.12
N GLY A 150 -4.01 -8.18 1.92
CA GLY A 150 -4.43 -7.25 2.97
C GLY A 150 -5.90 -6.83 2.88
N ASN A 151 -6.32 -5.97 3.79
CA ASN A 151 -7.65 -5.37 3.82
C ASN A 151 -7.78 -4.24 2.78
N ALA A 152 -7.51 -4.55 1.51
CA ALA A 152 -7.30 -3.58 0.46
C ALA A 152 -8.53 -3.33 -0.44
N ALA A 153 -9.71 -3.90 -0.13
CA ALA A 153 -10.90 -3.87 -0.99
C ALA A 153 -11.28 -2.45 -1.45
N ASP A 154 -11.36 -1.50 -0.51
CA ASP A 154 -11.70 -0.12 -0.82
C ASP A 154 -10.61 0.59 -1.64
N LYS A 155 -9.32 0.24 -1.40
CA LYS A 155 -8.20 0.79 -2.17
C LYS A 155 -8.16 0.24 -3.59
N PHE A 156 -8.54 -1.02 -3.77
CA PHE A 156 -8.66 -1.63 -5.09
C PHE A 156 -9.79 -0.99 -5.89
N ARG A 157 -10.95 -0.74 -5.24
CA ARG A 157 -12.05 0.00 -5.87
C ARG A 157 -11.60 1.40 -6.31
N GLN A 158 -10.97 2.15 -5.39
CA GLN A 158 -10.45 3.49 -5.71
C GLN A 158 -9.44 3.49 -6.86
N ALA A 159 -8.64 2.42 -6.97
CA ALA A 159 -7.68 2.27 -8.06
C ALA A 159 -8.37 1.97 -9.39
N ASP A 160 -9.32 1.03 -9.42
CA ASP A 160 -10.12 0.70 -10.61
C ASP A 160 -10.88 1.92 -11.11
N ASP A 161 -11.59 2.63 -10.20
CA ASP A 161 -12.35 3.84 -10.55
C ASP A 161 -11.44 4.93 -11.14
N TYR A 162 -10.23 5.11 -10.59
CA TYR A 162 -9.26 6.05 -11.13
C TYR A 162 -8.77 5.65 -12.53
N VAL A 163 -8.48 4.36 -12.75
CA VAL A 163 -8.03 3.85 -14.06
C VAL A 163 -9.12 4.07 -15.11
N VAL A 164 -10.35 3.70 -14.81
CA VAL A 164 -11.50 3.89 -15.71
C VAL A 164 -11.72 5.38 -16.03
N TRP A 165 -11.65 6.24 -15.01
CA TRP A 165 -11.75 7.68 -15.20
C TRP A 165 -10.63 8.23 -16.12
N ARG A 166 -9.38 7.77 -15.95
CA ARG A 166 -8.25 8.16 -16.80
C ARG A 166 -8.44 7.71 -18.26
N LEU A 167 -8.85 6.46 -18.48
CA LEU A 167 -9.11 5.92 -19.81
C LEU A 167 -10.26 6.63 -20.48
N ARG A 168 -11.36 6.90 -19.76
CA ARG A 168 -12.47 7.70 -20.27
C ARG A 168 -12.03 9.10 -20.72
N ARG A 169 -11.21 9.79 -19.91
CA ARG A 169 -10.65 11.09 -20.28
C ARG A 169 -9.75 11.01 -21.52
N LEU A 170 -8.98 9.94 -21.67
CA LEU A 170 -8.17 9.71 -22.86
C LEU A 170 -9.06 9.56 -24.11
N MET A 171 -10.13 8.74 -24.02
CA MET A 171 -11.09 8.53 -25.11
C MET A 171 -11.82 9.83 -25.51
N ILE A 172 -12.23 10.64 -24.52
CA ILE A 172 -12.82 11.97 -24.77
C ILE A 172 -11.86 12.84 -25.56
N LYS A 173 -10.59 12.92 -25.13
CA LYS A 173 -9.56 13.70 -25.84
C LYS A 173 -9.27 13.17 -27.24
N LYS A 174 -9.27 11.84 -27.42
CA LYS A 174 -9.08 11.19 -28.73
C LYS A 174 -10.19 11.55 -29.72
N ARG A 175 -11.44 11.63 -29.25
CA ARG A 175 -12.58 12.04 -30.09
C ARG A 175 -12.61 13.57 -30.37
N GLY A 176 -12.12 14.35 -29.43
CA GLY A 176 -12.05 15.81 -29.58
C GLY A 176 -13.42 16.41 -29.97
N ARG A 177 -13.46 17.21 -31.06
CA ARG A 177 -14.69 17.82 -31.61
C ARG A 177 -15.67 16.80 -32.17
N ASN A 178 -15.23 15.57 -32.47
CA ASN A 178 -16.08 14.50 -33.02
C ASN A 178 -16.80 13.69 -31.92
N LEU A 179 -16.74 14.13 -30.67
CA LEU A 179 -17.47 13.50 -29.57
C LEU A 179 -18.96 13.80 -29.66
N ARG A 180 -19.79 12.75 -29.82
CA ARG A 180 -21.27 12.87 -29.85
C ARG A 180 -21.83 12.95 -28.44
N ALA A 181 -23.00 13.59 -28.30
CA ALA A 181 -23.72 13.62 -27.03
C ALA A 181 -23.98 12.18 -26.53
N GLY A 182 -23.80 11.93 -25.25
CA GLY A 182 -23.96 10.60 -24.62
C GLY A 182 -22.86 9.59 -24.89
N GLN A 183 -21.99 9.77 -25.89
CA GLN A 183 -20.95 8.79 -26.26
C GLN A 183 -19.95 8.50 -25.13
N ALA A 184 -19.62 9.50 -24.31
CA ALA A 184 -18.73 9.31 -23.18
C ALA A 184 -19.30 8.36 -22.10
N GLY A 185 -20.64 8.28 -22.02
CA GLY A 185 -21.33 7.36 -21.11
C GLY A 185 -21.19 5.88 -21.51
N ALA A 186 -21.01 5.61 -22.80
CA ALA A 186 -20.81 4.24 -23.31
C ALA A 186 -19.46 3.63 -22.90
N TRP A 187 -18.47 4.44 -22.54
CA TRP A 187 -17.15 3.96 -22.07
C TRP A 187 -17.20 3.66 -20.58
N THR A 188 -17.93 2.61 -20.23
CA THR A 188 -18.08 2.09 -18.87
C THR A 188 -16.86 1.26 -18.45
N GLU A 189 -16.81 0.88 -17.19
CA GLU A 189 -15.81 -0.08 -16.70
C GLU A 189 -15.89 -1.40 -17.48
N ASP A 190 -17.11 -1.92 -17.69
CA ASP A 190 -17.32 -3.18 -18.40
C ASP A 190 -16.90 -3.08 -19.87
N TRP A 191 -17.07 -1.93 -20.49
CA TRP A 191 -16.55 -1.68 -21.83
C TRP A 191 -15.02 -1.82 -21.89
N PHE A 192 -14.29 -1.21 -20.94
CA PHE A 192 -12.83 -1.35 -20.87
C PHE A 192 -12.40 -2.77 -20.51
N ASN A 193 -13.12 -3.44 -19.62
CA ASN A 193 -12.87 -4.85 -19.28
C ASN A 193 -13.06 -5.76 -20.50
N GLY A 194 -14.07 -5.51 -21.33
CA GLY A 194 -14.26 -6.16 -22.63
C GLY A 194 -13.11 -5.94 -23.62
N HIS A 195 -12.33 -4.86 -23.45
CA HIS A 195 -11.10 -4.59 -24.21
C HIS A 195 -9.83 -5.13 -23.50
N GLY A 196 -10.00 -5.95 -22.45
CA GLY A 196 -8.92 -6.65 -21.77
C GLY A 196 -8.33 -5.91 -20.57
N LEU A 197 -8.97 -4.84 -20.07
CA LEU A 197 -8.50 -4.16 -18.85
C LEU A 197 -8.54 -5.10 -17.64
N TYR A 198 -7.41 -5.19 -16.93
CA TYR A 198 -7.33 -5.96 -15.70
C TYR A 198 -8.04 -5.25 -14.55
N ARG A 199 -8.93 -5.98 -13.87
CA ARG A 199 -9.70 -5.51 -12.73
C ARG A 199 -9.03 -5.94 -11.42
N LEU A 200 -8.82 -5.01 -10.51
CA LEU A 200 -8.26 -5.28 -9.19
C LEU A 200 -9.32 -5.82 -8.22
N ARG A 201 -10.55 -5.32 -8.31
CA ARG A 201 -11.68 -5.80 -7.50
C ARG A 201 -11.87 -7.30 -7.67
N GLY A 202 -12.12 -8.00 -6.55
CA GLY A 202 -12.31 -9.45 -6.55
C GLY A 202 -11.02 -10.28 -6.55
N THR A 203 -9.84 -9.65 -6.60
CA THR A 203 -8.54 -10.36 -6.58
C THR A 203 -7.94 -10.53 -5.18
N ILE A 204 -8.60 -10.01 -4.15
CA ILE A 204 -8.12 -10.12 -2.77
C ILE A 204 -8.14 -11.58 -2.32
N ARG A 205 -7.05 -12.00 -1.69
CA ARG A 205 -6.89 -13.35 -1.12
C ARG A 205 -6.41 -13.19 0.31
N TYR A 206 -7.29 -13.37 1.26
CA TYR A 206 -6.88 -13.42 2.66
C TYR A 206 -6.03 -14.67 2.92
N PRO A 207 -4.93 -14.55 3.69
CA PRO A 207 -4.22 -15.73 4.17
C PRO A 207 -5.20 -16.62 4.92
N ARG A 208 -5.16 -17.93 4.67
CA ARG A 208 -5.87 -18.88 5.52
C ARG A 208 -5.25 -18.79 6.90
N ALA A 209 -6.08 -18.75 7.94
CA ALA A 209 -5.59 -18.93 9.30
C ALA A 209 -4.88 -20.29 9.37
N ALA A 210 -3.63 -20.28 9.84
CA ALA A 210 -2.90 -21.50 10.15
C ALA A 210 -3.53 -22.18 11.37
#